data_999bb7ba151d43d58ab48f25990aacda
#
_entry.id   999bb7ba151d43d58ab48f25990aacda
#
_cell.length_a   1.000
_cell.length_b   1.000
_cell.length_c   1.000
_cell.angle_alpha   90.00
_cell.angle_beta   90.00
_cell.angle_gamma   90.00
#
_symmetry.space_group_name_H-M   'P 1'
#
loop_
_entity.id
_entity.type
_entity.pdbx_description
1 polymer ?
#
loop_
_entity_poly.entity_id
_entity_poly.type
_entity_poly.pdbx_seq_one_letter_code
_entity_poly.pdbx_strand_id
1 'polypeptide(L)'
;EERNVVPVWNDIEQYAFALAKGEPEDTRRNYAHLARWAVLGAQAVRYHPDYPELICEMETYRGCPRQSRCSFCSESIKEGTVFREQRDILDEVDALIEAGITRFRLGSQPDILQYRSPLDEYKNGFPKPSPENVGELFSSLKMKVSSGQITLLNIDNANPGTIANFPDESSDILAAIAGAVTPGDTMSLGVESLDPAVITRNNLKVNAEELLAVVRIINRYGAARVGGIPALLPGINLIHGLPGENADTFKKNYEVLKEILDEGLLLKRINIRKLQPFPGTDTWGTKPSMKGAVRNRFEYYREKIRDEIDHVMLQNIYPLGTVLRDLRIEDTRYEYSYGKQLTSYAITTVLPLVLPKKEFTDAVVTGHRERSLNALPAPVHINSLPLKAVASIPGIGKGLAEKIILARPFREISELESIAPSLHPKVREHCGL
;
A
#
# COMPACT_ATOMS: atom_id res chain seq x y z
N GLU A 1 -25.68 -30.26 -2.13
CA GLU A 1 -25.13 -29.25 -3.07
C GLU A 1 -23.59 -29.32 -3.23
N GLU A 2 -22.87 -30.10 -2.41
CA GLU A 2 -21.40 -30.27 -2.50
C GLU A 2 -20.93 -31.31 -3.57
N ARG A 3 -21.83 -31.91 -4.30
CA ARG A 3 -21.53 -33.06 -5.21
C ARG A 3 -20.86 -32.71 -6.53
N ASN A 4 -20.71 -31.39 -6.83
CA ASN A 4 -20.17 -30.95 -8.14
C ASN A 4 -18.84 -30.17 -8.00
N VAL A 5 -18.20 -30.18 -6.83
CA VAL A 5 -16.88 -29.56 -6.63
C VAL A 5 -15.82 -30.63 -6.72
N VAL A 6 -14.99 -30.56 -7.75
CA VAL A 6 -13.82 -31.42 -7.92
C VAL A 6 -12.58 -30.64 -7.52
N PRO A 7 -11.88 -31.01 -6.44
CA PRO A 7 -10.64 -30.36 -6.08
C PRO A 7 -9.53 -30.76 -7.06
N VAL A 8 -8.95 -29.77 -7.73
CA VAL A 8 -7.80 -29.95 -8.62
C VAL A 8 -6.58 -29.39 -7.91
N TRP A 9 -5.60 -30.24 -7.60
CA TRP A 9 -4.45 -29.89 -6.80
C TRP A 9 -3.21 -29.47 -7.61
N ASN A 10 -3.18 -29.85 -8.89
CA ASN A 10 -2.09 -29.55 -9.79
C ASN A 10 -2.65 -28.83 -11.03
N ASP A 11 -2.19 -29.05 -12.17
CA ASP A 11 -2.48 -28.42 -13.42
C ASP A 11 -4.01 -28.31 -13.74
N ILE A 12 -4.58 -27.15 -13.42
CA ILE A 12 -6.02 -26.86 -13.67
C ILE A 12 -6.29 -26.87 -15.19
N GLU A 13 -5.33 -26.45 -15.99
CA GLU A 13 -5.40 -26.41 -17.43
C GLU A 13 -5.51 -27.84 -18.01
N GLN A 14 -4.67 -28.78 -17.54
CA GLN A 14 -4.79 -30.19 -17.94
C GLN A 14 -6.17 -30.76 -17.61
N TYR A 15 -6.68 -30.45 -16.42
CA TYR A 15 -8.02 -30.91 -16.03
C TYR A 15 -9.10 -30.31 -16.92
N ALA A 16 -9.02 -29.03 -17.24
CA ALA A 16 -9.96 -28.35 -18.15
C ALA A 16 -9.90 -28.93 -19.57
N PHE A 17 -8.69 -29.18 -20.09
CA PHE A 17 -8.51 -29.86 -21.40
C PHE A 17 -9.05 -31.27 -21.39
N ALA A 18 -8.84 -32.05 -20.35
CA ALA A 18 -9.39 -33.38 -20.21
C ALA A 18 -10.93 -33.38 -20.20
N LEU A 19 -11.56 -32.42 -19.52
CA LEU A 19 -13.02 -32.23 -19.56
C LEU A 19 -13.52 -31.84 -20.95
N ALA A 20 -12.78 -31.03 -21.68
CA ALA A 20 -13.12 -30.60 -23.03
C ALA A 20 -12.78 -31.64 -24.09
N LYS A 21 -12.22 -32.80 -23.71
CA LYS A 21 -11.72 -33.86 -24.61
C LYS A 21 -10.68 -33.35 -25.63
N GLY A 22 -9.90 -32.34 -25.21
CA GLY A 22 -8.78 -31.81 -25.97
C GLY A 22 -7.45 -32.46 -25.54
N GLU A 23 -6.48 -32.48 -26.43
CA GLU A 23 -5.11 -32.81 -26.08
C GLU A 23 -4.47 -31.53 -25.50
N PRO A 24 -3.87 -31.56 -24.26
CA PRO A 24 -3.17 -30.42 -23.76
C PRO A 24 -1.88 -30.20 -24.56
N GLU A 25 -1.80 -29.08 -25.27
CA GLU A 25 -0.50 -28.52 -25.62
C GLU A 25 0.29 -28.25 -24.35
N ASP A 26 1.62 -28.09 -24.42
CA ASP A 26 2.49 -27.91 -23.25
C ASP A 26 1.87 -26.86 -22.30
N THR A 27 1.27 -27.35 -21.20
CA THR A 27 0.56 -26.53 -20.21
C THR A 27 1.51 -25.81 -19.23
N ARG A 28 2.85 -25.96 -19.42
CA ARG A 28 3.80 -25.19 -18.64
C ARG A 28 3.58 -23.71 -18.90
N ARG A 29 3.27 -23.00 -17.85
CA ARG A 29 3.07 -21.53 -17.91
C ARG A 29 4.33 -20.85 -18.41
N ASN A 30 4.31 -20.55 -19.70
CA ASN A 30 5.33 -19.76 -20.37
C ASN A 30 4.78 -18.34 -20.49
N TYR A 31 5.55 -17.33 -20.05
CA TYR A 31 5.13 -15.94 -20.20
C TYR A 31 4.92 -15.51 -21.64
N ALA A 32 5.55 -16.12 -22.62
CA ALA A 32 5.28 -15.84 -24.03
C ALA A 32 3.84 -16.22 -24.45
N HIS A 33 3.33 -17.31 -23.91
CA HIS A 33 1.90 -17.66 -24.09
C HIS A 33 0.98 -16.73 -23.30
N LEU A 34 1.36 -16.40 -22.06
CA LEU A 34 0.58 -15.50 -21.21
C LEU A 34 0.44 -14.11 -21.84
N ALA A 35 1.49 -13.56 -22.46
CA ALA A 35 1.49 -12.24 -23.07
C ALA A 35 0.34 -12.08 -24.07
N ARG A 36 0.20 -13.04 -24.99
CA ARG A 36 -0.90 -13.04 -25.97
C ARG A 36 -2.28 -13.07 -25.30
N TRP A 37 -2.46 -13.93 -24.30
CA TRP A 37 -3.74 -14.06 -23.61
C TRP A 37 -4.04 -12.86 -22.71
N ALA A 38 -3.03 -12.23 -22.12
CA ALA A 38 -3.19 -11.01 -21.35
C ALA A 38 -3.77 -9.87 -22.19
N VAL A 39 -3.21 -9.64 -23.37
CA VAL A 39 -3.70 -8.62 -24.32
C VAL A 39 -5.14 -8.93 -24.78
N LEU A 40 -5.40 -10.18 -25.22
CA LEU A 40 -6.75 -10.57 -25.65
C LEU A 40 -7.77 -10.53 -24.51
N GLY A 41 -7.35 -10.92 -23.31
CA GLY A 41 -8.18 -10.95 -22.10
C GLY A 41 -8.47 -9.57 -21.50
N ALA A 42 -7.77 -8.53 -21.89
CA ALA A 42 -7.95 -7.17 -21.37
C ALA A 42 -9.41 -6.68 -21.46
N GLN A 43 -10.15 -7.09 -22.51
CA GLN A 43 -11.54 -6.73 -22.69
C GLN A 43 -12.48 -7.31 -21.61
N ALA A 44 -12.05 -8.33 -20.87
CA ALA A 44 -12.85 -8.93 -19.80
C ALA A 44 -13.15 -7.97 -18.65
N VAL A 45 -12.33 -6.94 -18.45
CA VAL A 45 -12.54 -5.91 -17.40
C VAL A 45 -13.89 -5.22 -17.54
N ARG A 46 -14.41 -5.09 -18.77
CA ARG A 46 -15.71 -4.43 -19.06
C ARG A 46 -16.91 -5.14 -18.44
N TYR A 47 -16.76 -6.41 -18.08
CA TYR A 47 -17.83 -7.21 -17.46
C TYR A 47 -17.76 -7.17 -15.93
N HIS A 48 -16.76 -6.50 -15.35
CA HIS A 48 -16.67 -6.38 -13.89
C HIS A 48 -17.71 -5.38 -13.36
N PRO A 49 -18.39 -5.66 -12.22
CA PRO A 49 -19.46 -4.79 -11.68
C PRO A 49 -18.99 -3.41 -11.24
N ASP A 50 -17.70 -3.23 -10.99
CA ASP A 50 -17.10 -1.91 -10.63
C ASP A 50 -16.36 -1.25 -11.80
N TYR A 51 -16.50 -1.77 -13.03
CA TYR A 51 -15.95 -1.12 -14.22
C TYR A 51 -16.54 0.29 -14.39
N PRO A 52 -15.76 1.31 -14.77
CA PRO A 52 -14.31 1.29 -15.08
C PRO A 52 -13.39 1.53 -13.85
N GLU A 53 -13.94 1.60 -12.64
CA GLU A 53 -13.25 1.99 -11.41
C GLU A 53 -12.42 0.84 -10.82
N LEU A 54 -11.67 0.14 -11.66
CA LEU A 54 -10.81 -0.99 -11.29
C LEU A 54 -9.36 -0.54 -11.12
N ILE A 55 -8.63 -1.22 -10.24
CA ILE A 55 -7.17 -1.20 -10.21
C ILE A 55 -6.69 -2.55 -10.75
N CYS A 56 -6.09 -2.55 -11.93
CA CYS A 56 -5.52 -3.76 -12.52
C CYS A 56 -4.13 -4.01 -11.97
N GLU A 57 -3.94 -5.21 -11.39
CA GLU A 57 -2.65 -5.64 -10.87
C GLU A 57 -1.84 -6.32 -11.96
N MET A 58 -0.64 -5.82 -12.19
CA MET A 58 0.29 -6.29 -13.22
C MET A 58 1.44 -7.05 -12.56
N GLU A 59 1.56 -8.33 -12.86
CA GLU A 59 2.69 -9.15 -12.42
C GLU A 59 3.90 -8.89 -13.33
N THR A 60 5.07 -8.59 -12.74
CA THR A 60 6.31 -8.36 -13.50
C THR A 60 7.18 -9.61 -13.61
N TYR A 61 7.15 -10.46 -12.58
CA TYR A 61 7.83 -11.76 -12.56
C TYR A 61 7.30 -12.65 -11.44
N ARG A 62 7.61 -13.94 -11.50
CA ARG A 62 7.30 -14.98 -10.51
C ARG A 62 8.53 -15.60 -9.91
N GLY A 63 8.36 -16.12 -8.68
CA GLY A 63 9.41 -16.78 -7.92
C GLY A 63 10.33 -15.80 -7.20
N CYS A 64 10.95 -16.27 -6.15
CA CYS A 64 11.86 -15.45 -5.36
C CYS A 64 13.30 -15.66 -5.82
N PRO A 65 14.01 -14.63 -6.31
CA PRO A 65 15.37 -14.75 -6.82
C PRO A 65 16.42 -14.87 -5.71
N ARG A 66 16.02 -14.77 -4.45
CA ARG A 66 16.91 -14.90 -3.29
C ARG A 66 17.40 -16.35 -3.16
N GLN A 67 18.71 -16.54 -2.91
CA GLN A 67 19.31 -17.88 -2.74
C GLN A 67 18.80 -18.62 -1.48
N SER A 68 18.59 -17.89 -0.39
CA SER A 68 18.09 -18.45 0.86
C SER A 68 16.63 -18.10 1.07
N ARG A 69 15.76 -19.10 1.18
CA ARG A 69 14.33 -18.89 1.39
C ARG A 69 14.01 -18.54 2.85
N CYS A 70 13.00 -17.68 3.06
CA CYS A 70 12.42 -17.48 4.37
C CYS A 70 11.59 -18.70 4.78
N SER A 71 11.70 -19.13 6.04
CA SER A 71 11.10 -20.37 6.56
C SER A 71 9.59 -20.52 6.36
N PHE A 72 8.87 -19.40 6.22
CA PHE A 72 7.41 -19.35 6.15
C PHE A 72 6.86 -19.02 4.75
N CYS A 73 7.74 -18.62 3.80
CA CYS A 73 7.30 -17.97 2.55
C CYS A 73 6.95 -18.99 1.46
N SER A 74 5.75 -18.89 0.92
CA SER A 74 5.27 -19.73 -0.19
C SER A 74 5.86 -19.35 -1.55
N GLU A 75 6.36 -18.11 -1.74
CA GLU A 75 6.97 -17.70 -3.00
C GLU A 75 8.23 -18.51 -3.35
N SER A 76 8.98 -18.91 -2.32
CA SER A 76 10.20 -19.69 -2.49
C SER A 76 9.97 -21.18 -2.80
N ILE A 77 8.71 -21.63 -2.76
CA ILE A 77 8.33 -23.00 -3.16
C ILE A 77 8.14 -23.08 -4.68
N LYS A 78 7.85 -21.95 -5.33
CA LYS A 78 7.71 -21.88 -6.79
C LYS A 78 9.07 -22.19 -7.42
N GLU A 79 9.07 -23.03 -8.46
CA GLU A 79 10.29 -23.41 -9.17
C GLU A 79 10.81 -22.23 -9.99
N GLY A 80 12.03 -21.78 -9.66
CA GLY A 80 12.77 -20.77 -10.39
C GLY A 80 12.18 -19.36 -10.33
N THR A 81 12.92 -18.41 -10.90
CA THR A 81 12.47 -17.04 -11.13
C THR A 81 12.27 -16.84 -12.63
N VAL A 82 11.09 -16.39 -13.02
CA VAL A 82 10.75 -16.16 -14.43
C VAL A 82 10.26 -14.74 -14.59
N PHE A 83 10.98 -13.95 -15.38
CA PHE A 83 10.66 -12.55 -15.68
C PHE A 83 9.79 -12.44 -16.92
N ARG A 84 8.85 -11.49 -16.89
CA ARG A 84 8.12 -11.05 -18.08
C ARG A 84 8.99 -10.09 -18.89
N GLU A 85 8.87 -10.15 -20.21
CA GLU A 85 9.46 -9.13 -21.07
C GLU A 85 8.76 -7.78 -20.85
N GLN A 86 9.53 -6.69 -20.85
CA GLN A 86 8.98 -5.35 -20.64
C GLN A 86 7.92 -5.00 -21.67
N ARG A 87 8.14 -5.37 -22.93
CA ARG A 87 7.18 -5.17 -24.01
C ARG A 87 5.84 -5.83 -23.69
N ASP A 88 5.85 -7.08 -23.22
CA ASP A 88 4.62 -7.82 -22.91
C ASP A 88 3.81 -7.16 -21.78
N ILE A 89 4.51 -6.55 -20.81
CA ILE A 89 3.85 -5.80 -19.74
C ILE A 89 3.21 -4.53 -20.31
N LEU A 90 3.93 -3.80 -21.16
CA LEU A 90 3.44 -2.55 -21.74
C LEU A 90 2.31 -2.79 -22.75
N ASP A 91 2.38 -3.84 -23.55
CA ASP A 91 1.31 -4.22 -24.48
C ASP A 91 0.02 -4.59 -23.73
N GLU A 92 0.11 -5.27 -22.58
CA GLU A 92 -1.05 -5.55 -21.72
C GLU A 92 -1.60 -4.25 -21.08
N VAL A 93 -0.73 -3.36 -20.61
CA VAL A 93 -1.14 -2.05 -20.08
C VAL A 93 -1.88 -1.25 -21.15
N ASP A 94 -1.38 -1.22 -22.39
CA ASP A 94 -2.04 -0.52 -23.50
C ASP A 94 -3.40 -1.13 -23.85
N ALA A 95 -3.51 -2.45 -23.90
CA ALA A 95 -4.76 -3.12 -24.14
C ALA A 95 -5.81 -2.85 -23.02
N LEU A 96 -5.37 -2.77 -21.77
CA LEU A 96 -6.24 -2.39 -20.65
C LEU A 96 -6.65 -0.92 -20.71
N ILE A 97 -5.76 -0.01 -21.14
CA ILE A 97 -6.08 1.40 -21.37
C ILE A 97 -7.13 1.53 -22.49
N GLU A 98 -6.97 0.82 -23.60
CA GLU A 98 -7.96 0.76 -24.69
C GLU A 98 -9.30 0.17 -24.22
N ALA A 99 -9.26 -0.75 -23.24
CA ALA A 99 -10.47 -1.27 -22.60
C ALA A 99 -11.10 -0.30 -21.59
N GLY A 100 -10.51 0.87 -21.31
CA GLY A 100 -11.04 1.93 -20.44
C GLY A 100 -10.48 1.94 -19.02
N ILE A 101 -9.42 1.17 -18.73
CA ILE A 101 -8.75 1.17 -17.42
C ILE A 101 -7.68 2.25 -17.38
N THR A 102 -7.66 3.00 -16.28
CA THR A 102 -6.67 4.07 -16.05
C THR A 102 -5.87 3.90 -14.77
N ARG A 103 -6.12 2.79 -14.01
CA ARG A 103 -5.52 2.56 -12.70
C ARG A 103 -4.80 1.23 -12.66
N PHE A 104 -3.52 1.27 -12.30
CA PHE A 104 -2.62 0.12 -12.32
C PHE A 104 -1.84 0.00 -11.03
N ARG A 105 -1.48 -1.24 -10.68
CA ARG A 105 -0.57 -1.58 -9.60
C ARG A 105 0.42 -2.63 -10.12
N LEU A 106 1.72 -2.34 -10.01
CA LEU A 106 2.73 -3.37 -10.21
C LEU A 106 2.85 -4.21 -8.94
N GLY A 107 2.33 -5.42 -8.97
CA GLY A 107 2.18 -6.29 -7.80
C GLY A 107 2.42 -7.76 -8.14
N SER A 108 2.10 -8.63 -7.17
CA SER A 108 2.27 -10.09 -7.27
C SER A 108 3.71 -10.60 -7.39
N GLN A 109 4.72 -9.74 -7.53
CA GLN A 109 6.13 -10.10 -7.44
C GLN A 109 6.64 -9.94 -5.99
N PRO A 110 7.66 -10.73 -5.57
CA PRO A 110 8.22 -10.64 -4.21
C PRO A 110 9.05 -9.37 -3.97
N ASP A 111 9.62 -8.76 -5.01
CA ASP A 111 10.49 -7.58 -4.91
C ASP A 111 10.57 -6.82 -6.24
N ILE A 112 9.94 -5.66 -6.31
CA ILE A 112 9.93 -4.85 -7.54
C ILE A 112 11.33 -4.40 -7.99
N LEU A 113 12.29 -4.24 -7.05
CA LEU A 113 13.66 -3.85 -7.36
C LEU A 113 14.41 -4.94 -8.15
N GLN A 114 13.93 -6.18 -8.07
CA GLN A 114 14.56 -7.33 -8.71
C GLN A 114 14.03 -7.64 -10.12
N TYR A 115 13.20 -6.76 -10.67
CA TYR A 115 12.72 -6.95 -12.03
C TYR A 115 13.87 -7.03 -13.02
N ARG A 116 13.99 -8.18 -13.72
CA ARG A 116 15.04 -8.50 -14.69
C ARG A 116 16.48 -8.31 -14.17
N SER A 117 16.68 -8.56 -12.87
CA SER A 117 18.02 -8.64 -12.30
C SER A 117 18.82 -9.77 -12.94
N PRO A 118 20.11 -9.57 -13.27
CA PRO A 118 20.99 -10.65 -13.62
C PRO A 118 21.14 -11.59 -12.40
N LEU A 119 20.91 -12.89 -12.62
CA LEU A 119 20.94 -13.89 -11.55
C LEU A 119 22.33 -14.59 -11.46
N ASP A 120 23.40 -13.85 -11.70
CA ASP A 120 24.79 -14.29 -11.70
C ASP A 120 25.67 -13.57 -10.67
N GLU A 121 25.25 -12.40 -10.17
CA GLU A 121 25.94 -11.63 -9.13
C GLU A 121 25.08 -11.53 -7.86
N TYR A 122 25.62 -12.03 -6.74
CA TYR A 122 24.91 -12.05 -5.45
C TYR A 122 25.76 -11.47 -4.31
N LYS A 123 25.09 -10.79 -3.38
CA LYS A 123 25.66 -10.37 -2.10
C LYS A 123 24.72 -10.80 -0.97
N ASN A 124 25.24 -11.57 0.00
CA ASN A 124 24.46 -12.13 1.10
C ASN A 124 23.19 -12.90 0.64
N GLY A 125 23.25 -13.56 -0.52
CA GLY A 125 22.14 -14.30 -1.10
C GLY A 125 21.07 -13.48 -1.80
N PHE A 126 21.28 -12.17 -1.97
CA PHE A 126 20.42 -11.29 -2.76
C PHE A 126 21.10 -11.02 -4.10
N PRO A 127 20.37 -11.15 -5.23
CA PRO A 127 20.93 -10.79 -6.53
C PRO A 127 21.06 -9.28 -6.64
N LYS A 128 22.04 -8.84 -7.44
CA LYS A 128 22.24 -7.42 -7.72
C LYS A 128 21.08 -6.89 -8.56
N PRO A 129 20.38 -5.83 -8.15
CA PRO A 129 19.30 -5.26 -8.95
C PRO A 129 19.84 -4.56 -10.21
N SER A 130 18.98 -4.44 -11.24
CA SER A 130 19.30 -3.72 -12.47
C SER A 130 18.57 -2.38 -12.53
N PRO A 131 19.25 -1.25 -12.21
CA PRO A 131 18.66 0.08 -12.34
C PRO A 131 18.18 0.38 -13.77
N GLU A 132 18.87 -0.12 -14.77
CA GLU A 132 18.52 0.04 -16.19
C GLU A 132 17.15 -0.58 -16.48
N ASN A 133 16.98 -1.88 -16.23
CA ASN A 133 15.71 -2.58 -16.53
C ASN A 133 14.51 -2.03 -15.76
N VAL A 134 14.68 -1.72 -14.47
CA VAL A 134 13.62 -1.14 -13.67
C VAL A 134 13.36 0.30 -14.11
N GLY A 135 14.41 1.09 -14.36
CA GLY A 135 14.30 2.47 -14.80
C GLY A 135 13.59 2.63 -16.14
N GLU A 136 13.87 1.75 -17.13
CA GLU A 136 13.18 1.73 -18.41
C GLU A 136 11.67 1.44 -18.27
N LEU A 137 11.31 0.45 -17.46
CA LEU A 137 9.90 0.11 -17.19
C LEU A 137 9.17 1.33 -16.58
N PHE A 138 9.74 1.91 -15.52
CA PHE A 138 9.11 3.04 -14.85
C PHE A 138 9.11 4.31 -15.69
N SER A 139 10.10 4.54 -16.55
CA SER A 139 10.12 5.64 -17.51
C SER A 139 8.97 5.52 -18.53
N SER A 140 8.74 4.31 -19.06
CA SER A 140 7.64 4.03 -19.98
C SER A 140 6.27 4.24 -19.33
N LEU A 141 6.09 3.77 -18.10
CA LEU A 141 4.85 3.97 -17.34
C LEU A 141 4.65 5.46 -16.97
N LYS A 142 5.71 6.16 -16.59
CA LYS A 142 5.68 7.60 -16.30
C LYS A 142 5.19 8.44 -17.49
N MET A 143 5.58 8.08 -18.71
CA MET A 143 5.06 8.75 -19.91
C MET A 143 3.54 8.61 -20.02
N LYS A 144 2.99 7.44 -19.72
CA LYS A 144 1.55 7.18 -19.72
C LYS A 144 0.83 7.94 -18.58
N VAL A 145 1.46 8.07 -17.40
CA VAL A 145 0.97 8.91 -16.31
C VAL A 145 0.95 10.40 -16.74
N SER A 146 2.05 10.88 -17.33
CA SER A 146 2.19 12.27 -17.76
C SER A 146 1.22 12.65 -18.88
N SER A 147 0.85 11.70 -19.74
CA SER A 147 -0.16 11.91 -20.80
C SER A 147 -1.61 11.79 -20.30
N GLY A 148 -1.82 11.42 -19.03
CA GLY A 148 -3.16 11.21 -18.44
C GLY A 148 -3.80 9.87 -18.83
N GLN A 149 -3.13 8.99 -19.55
CA GLN A 149 -3.62 7.65 -19.85
C GLN A 149 -3.70 6.77 -18.59
N ILE A 150 -2.75 6.97 -17.66
CA ILE A 150 -2.75 6.36 -16.34
C ILE A 150 -3.03 7.45 -15.30
N THR A 151 -4.10 7.32 -14.55
CA THR A 151 -4.47 8.24 -13.46
C THR A 151 -3.99 7.75 -12.09
N LEU A 152 -3.75 6.44 -11.94
CA LEU A 152 -3.18 5.84 -10.76
C LEU A 152 -2.13 4.80 -11.15
N LEU A 153 -0.92 4.95 -10.65
CA LEU A 153 0.14 3.96 -10.72
C LEU A 153 0.66 3.68 -9.31
N ASN A 154 0.50 2.46 -8.84
CA ASN A 154 1.01 2.00 -7.55
C ASN A 154 1.97 0.83 -7.71
N ILE A 155 2.78 0.62 -6.68
CA ILE A 155 3.62 -0.57 -6.52
C ILE A 155 3.18 -1.37 -5.30
N ASP A 156 3.75 -2.58 -5.12
CA ASP A 156 3.54 -3.38 -3.93
C ASP A 156 4.85 -3.71 -3.22
N ASN A 157 5.28 -4.96 -3.28
CA ASN A 157 6.35 -5.49 -2.45
C ASN A 157 7.74 -5.05 -2.92
N ALA A 158 8.58 -4.73 -1.94
CA ALA A 158 10.03 -4.63 -2.09
C ALA A 158 10.73 -5.40 -0.98
N ASN A 159 11.92 -5.89 -1.28
CA ASN A 159 12.72 -6.63 -0.32
C ASN A 159 13.72 -5.68 0.36
N PRO A 160 13.62 -5.47 1.69
CA PRO A 160 14.56 -4.59 2.38
C PRO A 160 16.01 -5.08 2.30
N GLY A 161 16.22 -6.40 2.18
CA GLY A 161 17.57 -6.96 2.01
C GLY A 161 18.22 -6.60 0.68
N THR A 162 17.46 -6.43 -0.39
CA THR A 162 17.99 -5.92 -1.67
C THR A 162 18.53 -4.50 -1.49
N ILE A 163 17.75 -3.61 -0.86
CA ILE A 163 18.14 -2.22 -0.62
C ILE A 163 19.36 -2.15 0.31
N ALA A 164 19.39 -2.96 1.38
CA ALA A 164 20.50 -2.98 2.33
C ALA A 164 21.82 -3.46 1.70
N ASN A 165 21.76 -4.45 0.80
CA ASN A 165 22.96 -5.02 0.17
C ASN A 165 23.46 -4.21 -1.03
N PHE A 166 22.57 -3.52 -1.74
CA PHE A 166 22.85 -2.73 -2.95
C PHE A 166 22.26 -1.33 -2.84
N PRO A 167 22.76 -0.49 -1.91
CA PRO A 167 22.16 0.83 -1.63
C PRO A 167 22.25 1.81 -2.80
N ASP A 168 23.33 1.76 -3.60
CA ASP A 168 23.51 2.67 -4.72
C ASP A 168 22.58 2.34 -5.87
N GLU A 169 22.56 1.08 -6.32
CA GLU A 169 21.64 0.61 -7.36
C GLU A 169 20.17 0.77 -6.95
N SER A 170 19.86 0.50 -5.66
CA SER A 170 18.51 0.69 -5.13
C SER A 170 18.12 2.16 -5.08
N SER A 171 19.06 3.07 -4.85
CA SER A 171 18.82 4.51 -4.87
C SER A 171 18.36 5.00 -6.24
N ASP A 172 19.02 4.57 -7.30
CA ASP A 172 18.66 4.90 -8.68
C ASP A 172 17.25 4.36 -9.01
N ILE A 173 16.98 3.13 -8.64
CA ILE A 173 15.66 2.50 -8.82
C ILE A 173 14.57 3.26 -8.02
N LEU A 174 14.84 3.60 -6.76
CA LEU A 174 13.89 4.32 -5.92
C LEU A 174 13.59 5.72 -6.45
N ALA A 175 14.58 6.41 -7.00
CA ALA A 175 14.38 7.70 -7.67
C ALA A 175 13.43 7.57 -8.88
N ALA A 176 13.62 6.53 -9.71
CA ALA A 176 12.75 6.27 -10.85
C ALA A 176 11.32 5.92 -10.42
N ILE A 177 11.17 5.03 -9.44
CA ILE A 177 9.85 4.64 -8.90
C ILE A 177 9.12 5.83 -8.29
N ALA A 178 9.76 6.55 -7.36
CA ALA A 178 9.14 7.70 -6.68
C ALA A 178 8.73 8.82 -7.64
N GLY A 179 9.46 8.96 -8.77
CA GLY A 179 9.15 9.92 -9.83
C GLY A 179 8.03 9.48 -10.78
N ALA A 180 7.55 8.25 -10.69
CA ALA A 180 6.54 7.69 -11.61
C ALA A 180 5.21 7.33 -10.91
N VAL A 181 5.26 6.88 -9.65
CA VAL A 181 4.06 6.45 -8.90
C VAL A 181 3.17 7.63 -8.52
N THR A 182 1.90 7.35 -8.35
CA THR A 182 0.94 8.33 -7.83
C THR A 182 1.26 8.65 -6.36
N PRO A 183 1.32 9.94 -5.98
CA PRO A 183 1.65 10.35 -4.62
C PRO A 183 0.75 9.68 -3.58
N GLY A 184 1.35 9.29 -2.45
CA GLY A 184 0.70 8.54 -1.39
C GLY A 184 0.86 7.04 -1.51
N ASP A 185 1.71 6.56 -2.42
CA ASP A 185 1.97 5.13 -2.58
C ASP A 185 2.79 4.53 -1.43
N THR A 186 2.80 3.21 -1.36
CA THR A 186 3.42 2.44 -0.28
C THR A 186 4.27 1.32 -0.83
N MET A 187 5.56 1.37 -0.53
CA MET A 187 6.47 0.25 -0.76
C MET A 187 6.42 -0.72 0.42
N SER A 188 5.81 -1.87 0.22
CA SER A 188 5.59 -2.86 1.29
C SER A 188 6.84 -3.69 1.53
N LEU A 189 7.45 -3.55 2.71
CA LEU A 189 8.69 -4.24 3.11
C LEU A 189 8.39 -5.47 3.98
N GLY A 190 8.81 -6.63 3.53
CA GLY A 190 8.75 -7.85 4.33
C GLY A 190 9.91 -7.92 5.32
N VAL A 191 9.77 -7.29 6.47
CA VAL A 191 10.75 -7.29 7.57
C VAL A 191 10.58 -8.49 8.48
N GLU A 192 9.36 -8.76 8.86
CA GLU A 192 8.81 -9.87 9.64
C GLU A 192 9.19 -9.86 11.12
N SER A 193 10.47 -9.66 11.47
CA SER A 193 10.96 -9.50 12.84
C SER A 193 12.31 -8.80 12.86
N LEU A 194 12.60 -8.11 13.97
CA LEU A 194 13.86 -7.43 14.25
C LEU A 194 14.58 -8.07 15.46
N ASP A 195 14.09 -9.21 15.94
CA ASP A 195 14.79 -10.02 16.94
C ASP A 195 15.87 -10.86 16.26
N PRO A 196 17.16 -10.72 16.61
CA PRO A 196 18.26 -11.46 15.99
C PRO A 196 18.09 -12.98 16.00
N ALA A 197 17.50 -13.53 17.07
CA ALA A 197 17.25 -14.97 17.17
C ALA A 197 16.18 -15.44 16.16
N VAL A 198 15.14 -14.62 15.95
CA VAL A 198 14.07 -14.89 14.97
C VAL A 198 14.61 -14.69 13.55
N ILE A 199 15.38 -13.64 13.31
CA ILE A 199 16.01 -13.35 12.01
C ILE A 199 16.85 -14.54 11.55
N THR A 200 17.78 -14.99 12.38
CA THR A 200 18.68 -16.11 12.06
C THR A 200 17.91 -17.41 11.81
N ARG A 201 16.95 -17.72 12.69
CA ARG A 201 16.20 -19.00 12.61
C ARG A 201 15.28 -19.10 11.40
N ASN A 202 14.84 -17.96 10.85
CA ASN A 202 13.87 -17.93 9.75
C ASN A 202 14.46 -17.39 8.45
N ASN A 203 15.77 -17.20 8.35
CA ASN A 203 16.45 -16.59 7.21
C ASN A 203 15.79 -15.27 6.77
N LEU A 204 15.50 -14.39 7.75
CA LEU A 204 14.91 -13.09 7.45
C LEU A 204 15.94 -12.18 6.74
N LYS A 205 15.49 -11.02 6.32
CA LYS A 205 16.12 -10.25 5.24
C LYS A 205 17.06 -9.16 5.74
N VAL A 206 16.76 -8.57 6.91
CA VAL A 206 17.49 -7.42 7.49
C VAL A 206 17.49 -7.50 9.00
N ASN A 207 18.51 -6.92 9.62
CA ASN A 207 18.56 -6.61 11.03
C ASN A 207 18.07 -5.16 11.29
N ALA A 208 18.13 -4.69 12.54
CA ALA A 208 17.64 -3.38 12.95
C ALA A 208 18.39 -2.22 12.28
N GLU A 209 19.72 -2.26 12.24
CA GLU A 209 20.57 -1.22 11.65
C GLU A 209 20.35 -1.14 10.12
N GLU A 210 20.28 -2.29 9.47
CA GLU A 210 20.00 -2.39 8.04
C GLU A 210 18.61 -1.84 7.71
N LEU A 211 17.58 -2.13 8.54
CA LEU A 211 16.25 -1.57 8.33
C LEU A 211 16.24 -0.05 8.45
N LEU A 212 16.91 0.52 9.45
CA LEU A 212 17.03 1.96 9.60
C LEU A 212 17.67 2.60 8.36
N ALA A 213 18.76 2.01 7.85
CA ALA A 213 19.41 2.47 6.63
C ALA A 213 18.46 2.41 5.41
N VAL A 214 17.72 1.31 5.26
CA VAL A 214 16.72 1.13 4.20
C VAL A 214 15.61 2.19 4.27
N VAL A 215 15.07 2.44 5.47
CA VAL A 215 14.01 3.44 5.65
C VAL A 215 14.52 4.85 5.35
N ARG A 216 15.76 5.18 5.74
CA ARG A 216 16.40 6.47 5.39
C ARG A 216 16.55 6.63 3.88
N ILE A 217 16.97 5.58 3.16
CA ILE A 217 17.10 5.61 1.69
C ILE A 217 15.73 5.83 1.05
N ILE A 218 14.70 5.08 1.41
CA ILE A 218 13.36 5.25 0.84
C ILE A 218 12.79 6.64 1.14
N ASN A 219 12.96 7.16 2.37
CA ASN A 219 12.50 8.50 2.74
C ASN A 219 13.22 9.59 1.94
N ARG A 220 14.52 9.41 1.64
CA ARG A 220 15.29 10.39 0.84
C ARG A 220 14.63 10.68 -0.51
N TYR A 221 14.10 9.66 -1.18
CA TYR A 221 13.49 9.78 -2.51
C TYR A 221 11.97 9.96 -2.45
N GLY A 222 11.32 9.33 -1.47
CA GLY A 222 9.86 9.20 -1.46
C GLY A 222 9.14 10.14 -0.49
N ALA A 223 9.81 10.73 0.52
CA ALA A 223 9.16 11.62 1.48
C ALA A 223 8.86 13.03 0.93
N ALA A 224 9.40 13.38 -0.24
CA ALA A 224 9.06 14.62 -0.93
C ALA A 224 7.55 14.68 -1.20
N ARG A 225 6.94 15.84 -0.86
CA ARG A 225 5.49 16.01 -0.98
C ARG A 225 5.10 16.54 -2.34
N VAL A 226 4.15 15.84 -2.95
CA VAL A 226 3.49 16.25 -4.19
C VAL A 226 2.01 16.44 -3.89
N GLY A 227 1.49 17.64 -4.09
CA GLY A 227 0.12 17.97 -3.68
C GLY A 227 -0.17 17.84 -2.18
N GLY A 228 0.87 18.02 -1.33
CA GLY A 228 0.77 17.92 0.13
C GLY A 228 0.95 16.51 0.70
N ILE A 229 1.07 15.48 -0.13
CA ILE A 229 1.21 14.07 0.26
C ILE A 229 2.60 13.55 -0.15
N PRO A 230 3.33 12.78 0.71
CA PRO A 230 4.57 12.13 0.31
C PRO A 230 4.38 11.25 -0.92
N ALA A 231 5.36 11.23 -1.84
CA ALA A 231 5.24 10.47 -3.08
C ALA A 231 5.19 8.96 -2.82
N LEU A 232 6.16 8.43 -2.05
CA LEU A 232 6.31 7.00 -1.77
C LEU A 232 6.88 6.80 -0.37
N LEU A 233 6.22 6.01 0.46
CA LEU A 233 6.70 5.72 1.80
C LEU A 233 6.82 4.21 2.06
N PRO A 234 7.75 3.76 2.92
CA PRO A 234 7.83 2.37 3.32
C PRO A 234 6.64 1.97 4.19
N GLY A 235 6.14 0.75 3.97
CA GLY A 235 5.24 0.05 4.85
C GLY A 235 5.94 -1.19 5.41
N ILE A 236 5.88 -1.42 6.72
CA ILE A 236 6.56 -2.54 7.38
C ILE A 236 5.57 -3.65 7.68
N ASN A 237 5.90 -4.87 7.27
CA ASN A 237 5.19 -6.07 7.67
C ASN A 237 5.97 -6.78 8.79
N LEU A 238 5.27 -7.10 9.88
CA LEU A 238 5.74 -7.95 10.97
C LEU A 238 4.88 -9.21 11.06
N ILE A 239 5.53 -10.36 11.29
CA ILE A 239 4.86 -11.65 11.49
C ILE A 239 5.22 -12.18 12.87
N HIS A 240 4.21 -12.44 13.69
CA HIS A 240 4.35 -13.02 15.01
C HIS A 240 3.95 -14.48 15.03
N GLY A 241 4.65 -15.27 15.87
CA GLY A 241 4.54 -16.71 15.96
C GLY A 241 5.59 -17.44 15.14
N LEU A 242 6.61 -16.75 14.64
CA LEU A 242 7.76 -17.35 13.96
C LEU A 242 8.60 -18.18 14.91
N PRO A 243 9.24 -19.27 14.45
CA PRO A 243 10.21 -20.01 15.24
C PRO A 243 11.28 -19.12 15.85
N GLY A 244 11.52 -19.28 17.16
CA GLY A 244 12.51 -18.48 17.91
C GLY A 244 11.93 -17.26 18.61
N GLU A 245 10.68 -16.88 18.34
CA GLU A 245 10.00 -15.77 19.01
C GLU A 245 9.80 -16.03 20.51
N ASN A 246 9.98 -14.99 21.31
CA ASN A 246 9.75 -15.00 22.75
C ASN A 246 9.11 -13.65 23.19
N ALA A 247 8.91 -13.47 24.51
CA ALA A 247 8.26 -12.28 25.04
C ALA A 247 9.02 -10.97 24.79
N ASP A 248 10.34 -11.03 24.60
CA ASP A 248 11.19 -9.85 24.37
C ASP A 248 11.22 -9.44 22.88
N THR A 249 10.86 -10.33 21.97
CA THR A 249 10.79 -10.06 20.52
C THR A 249 9.89 -8.85 20.22
N PHE A 250 8.76 -8.76 20.91
CA PHE A 250 7.79 -7.65 20.69
C PHE A 250 8.38 -6.30 21.11
N LYS A 251 9.17 -6.29 22.20
CA LYS A 251 9.88 -5.10 22.67
C LYS A 251 10.93 -4.65 21.66
N LYS A 252 11.75 -5.57 21.15
CA LYS A 252 12.78 -5.28 20.14
C LYS A 252 12.17 -4.70 18.87
N ASN A 253 11.09 -5.30 18.37
CA ASN A 253 10.38 -4.78 17.19
C ASN A 253 9.85 -3.35 17.44
N TYR A 254 9.26 -3.11 18.61
CA TYR A 254 8.76 -1.78 18.98
C TYR A 254 9.88 -0.75 19.08
N GLU A 255 11.01 -1.08 19.71
CA GLU A 255 12.15 -0.15 19.91
C GLU A 255 12.70 0.37 18.59
N VAL A 256 12.86 -0.50 17.58
CA VAL A 256 13.33 -0.07 16.25
C VAL A 256 12.28 0.78 15.53
N LEU A 257 11.00 0.45 15.62
CA LEU A 257 9.94 1.29 15.05
C LEU A 257 9.87 2.67 15.72
N LYS A 258 10.12 2.71 17.02
CA LYS A 258 10.18 3.97 17.78
C LYS A 258 11.40 4.81 17.38
N GLU A 259 12.55 4.18 17.16
CA GLU A 259 13.76 4.83 16.66
C GLU A 259 13.53 5.46 15.28
N ILE A 260 12.85 4.76 14.35
CA ILE A 260 12.46 5.31 13.05
C ILE A 260 11.62 6.60 13.22
N LEU A 261 10.66 6.58 14.15
CA LEU A 261 9.84 7.76 14.44
C LEU A 261 10.66 8.90 15.05
N ASP A 262 11.55 8.58 16.03
CA ASP A 262 12.37 9.57 16.74
C ASP A 262 13.40 10.24 15.82
N GLU A 263 13.84 9.57 14.76
CA GLU A 263 14.63 10.17 13.68
C GLU A 263 13.82 11.06 12.73
N GLY A 264 12.50 11.17 12.92
CA GLY A 264 11.62 11.94 12.02
C GLY A 264 11.37 11.28 10.67
N LEU A 265 11.72 10.00 10.51
CA LEU A 265 11.45 9.23 9.30
C LEU A 265 9.97 8.83 9.22
N LEU A 266 9.44 8.70 8.01
CA LEU A 266 8.04 8.40 7.78
C LEU A 266 7.84 6.94 7.40
N LEU A 267 6.85 6.30 8.04
CA LEU A 267 6.31 4.99 7.69
C LEU A 267 4.84 5.14 7.35
N LYS A 268 4.44 4.69 6.17
CA LYS A 268 3.03 4.76 5.74
C LYS A 268 2.14 3.81 6.53
N ARG A 269 2.69 2.65 6.91
CA ARG A 269 1.92 1.57 7.52
C ARG A 269 2.82 0.62 8.31
N ILE A 270 2.32 0.17 9.45
CA ILE A 270 2.87 -0.97 10.18
C ILE A 270 1.80 -2.07 10.22
N ASN A 271 2.07 -3.18 9.55
CA ASN A 271 1.16 -4.31 9.43
C ASN A 271 1.63 -5.46 10.31
N ILE A 272 0.86 -5.76 11.34
CA ILE A 272 1.19 -6.80 12.33
C ILE A 272 0.29 -8.01 12.08
N ARG A 273 0.89 -9.13 11.66
CA ARG A 273 0.21 -10.37 11.31
C ARG A 273 0.64 -11.51 12.24
N LYS A 274 -0.16 -12.57 12.27
CA LYS A 274 0.20 -13.84 12.90
C LYS A 274 0.64 -14.82 11.82
N LEU A 275 1.65 -15.63 12.12
CA LEU A 275 2.10 -16.70 11.24
C LEU A 275 0.94 -17.62 10.88
N GLN A 276 0.78 -17.84 9.59
CA GLN A 276 -0.06 -18.88 9.04
C GLN A 276 0.84 -19.88 8.31
N PRO A 277 1.10 -21.05 8.91
CA PRO A 277 1.92 -22.07 8.27
C PRO A 277 1.31 -22.54 6.96
N PHE A 278 2.13 -22.65 5.93
CA PHE A 278 1.69 -23.02 4.58
C PHE A 278 2.37 -24.35 4.14
N PRO A 279 1.64 -25.27 3.44
CA PRO A 279 2.23 -26.51 2.94
C PRO A 279 3.49 -26.25 2.10
N GLY A 280 4.55 -27.04 2.34
CA GLY A 280 5.81 -26.91 1.62
C GLY A 280 6.80 -25.89 2.20
N THR A 281 6.39 -25.10 3.22
CA THR A 281 7.31 -24.22 3.96
C THR A 281 7.91 -24.93 5.18
N ASP A 282 9.06 -24.45 5.67
CA ASP A 282 9.71 -25.03 6.86
C ASP A 282 8.87 -24.87 8.14
N THR A 283 7.92 -23.92 8.12
CA THR A 283 6.97 -23.70 9.22
C THR A 283 5.75 -24.60 9.13
N TRP A 284 5.60 -25.41 8.06
CA TRP A 284 4.46 -26.32 7.95
C TRP A 284 4.44 -27.34 9.09
N GLY A 285 3.26 -27.52 9.69
CA GLY A 285 3.10 -28.39 10.86
C GLY A 285 3.49 -27.76 12.20
N THR A 286 4.11 -26.56 12.20
CA THR A 286 4.33 -25.83 13.44
C THR A 286 3.01 -25.28 13.98
N LYS A 287 2.87 -25.29 15.31
CA LYS A 287 1.74 -24.65 16.00
C LYS A 287 2.25 -23.37 16.67
N PRO A 288 2.03 -22.19 16.07
CA PRO A 288 2.44 -20.94 16.71
C PRO A 288 1.82 -20.82 18.10
N SER A 289 2.65 -20.79 19.12
CA SER A 289 2.16 -20.74 20.51
C SER A 289 2.10 -19.30 20.99
N MET A 290 0.92 -18.69 20.84
CA MET A 290 0.61 -17.36 21.39
C MET A 290 -0.23 -17.50 22.67
N LYS A 291 0.33 -18.09 23.73
CA LYS A 291 -0.35 -18.35 25.02
C LYS A 291 0.33 -17.61 26.16
N GLY A 292 -0.44 -17.35 27.23
CA GLY A 292 0.07 -16.78 28.48
C GLY A 292 0.82 -15.47 28.28
N ALA A 293 2.02 -15.37 28.83
CA ALA A 293 2.84 -14.14 28.81
C ALA A 293 3.16 -13.65 27.40
N VAL A 294 3.40 -14.56 26.44
CA VAL A 294 3.67 -14.19 25.03
C VAL A 294 2.47 -13.47 24.41
N ARG A 295 1.25 -13.99 24.62
CA ARG A 295 0.04 -13.34 24.12
C ARG A 295 -0.17 -11.96 24.74
N ASN A 296 0.02 -11.83 26.05
CA ASN A 296 -0.17 -10.56 26.75
C ASN A 296 0.84 -9.50 26.26
N ARG A 297 2.11 -9.91 26.04
CA ARG A 297 3.13 -9.03 25.48
C ARG A 297 2.81 -8.62 24.04
N PHE A 298 2.35 -9.55 23.21
CA PHE A 298 1.91 -9.25 21.84
C PHE A 298 0.82 -8.18 21.84
N GLU A 299 -0.26 -8.37 22.60
CA GLU A 299 -1.37 -7.40 22.63
C GLU A 299 -0.89 -6.03 23.15
N TYR A 300 -0.09 -6.01 24.23
CA TYR A 300 0.48 -4.78 24.79
C TYR A 300 1.30 -4.00 23.76
N TYR A 301 2.28 -4.64 23.10
CA TYR A 301 3.12 -3.93 22.14
C TYR A 301 2.39 -3.59 20.83
N ARG A 302 1.40 -4.40 20.43
CA ARG A 302 0.54 -4.07 19.30
C ARG A 302 -0.24 -2.78 19.55
N GLU A 303 -0.84 -2.63 20.72
CA GLU A 303 -1.53 -1.39 21.11
C GLU A 303 -0.54 -0.23 21.21
N LYS A 304 0.57 -0.44 21.87
CA LYS A 304 1.61 0.58 22.00
C LYS A 304 2.15 1.09 20.64
N ILE A 305 2.37 0.20 19.67
CA ILE A 305 2.74 0.60 18.30
C ILE A 305 1.65 1.45 17.66
N ARG A 306 0.38 1.10 17.87
CA ARG A 306 -0.74 1.86 17.30
C ARG A 306 -0.85 3.26 17.87
N ASP A 307 -0.75 3.37 19.18
CA ASP A 307 -0.97 4.65 19.88
C ASP A 307 0.25 5.57 19.74
N GLU A 308 1.45 5.04 19.95
CA GLU A 308 2.66 5.85 20.05
C GLU A 308 3.40 6.04 18.71
N ILE A 309 3.12 5.18 17.71
CA ILE A 309 3.82 5.23 16.41
C ILE A 309 2.83 5.44 15.26
N ASP A 310 1.89 4.52 15.01
CA ASP A 310 0.97 4.61 13.86
C ASP A 310 0.19 5.92 13.86
N HIS A 311 -0.34 6.34 15.02
CA HIS A 311 -1.10 7.57 15.14
C HIS A 311 -0.25 8.82 14.86
N VAL A 312 0.97 8.88 15.38
CA VAL A 312 1.90 9.99 15.13
C VAL A 312 2.33 10.02 13.66
N MET A 313 2.62 8.86 13.07
CA MET A 313 2.93 8.74 11.64
C MET A 313 1.77 9.25 10.78
N LEU A 314 0.52 8.90 11.13
CA LEU A 314 -0.66 9.38 10.41
C LEU A 314 -0.76 10.92 10.43
N GLN A 315 -0.49 11.54 11.58
CA GLN A 315 -0.44 13.01 11.71
C GLN A 315 0.67 13.63 10.86
N ASN A 316 1.85 13.03 10.87
CA ASN A 316 2.99 13.52 10.11
C ASN A 316 2.79 13.36 8.60
N ILE A 317 2.12 12.30 8.13
CA ILE A 317 1.86 12.05 6.70
C ILE A 317 0.74 12.94 6.18
N TYR A 318 -0.33 13.11 6.95
CA TYR A 318 -1.52 13.86 6.59
C TYR A 318 -1.79 15.01 7.59
N PRO A 319 -0.96 16.05 7.65
CA PRO A 319 -1.24 17.20 8.53
C PRO A 319 -2.59 17.84 8.22
N LEU A 320 -3.14 18.58 9.18
CA LEU A 320 -4.39 19.34 8.99
C LEU A 320 -4.29 20.22 7.75
N GLY A 321 -5.34 20.29 6.96
CA GLY A 321 -5.39 21.02 5.69
C GLY A 321 -4.87 20.22 4.48
N THR A 322 -4.35 18.99 4.66
CA THR A 322 -3.99 18.14 3.52
C THR A 322 -5.24 17.84 2.69
N VAL A 323 -5.16 18.02 1.38
CA VAL A 323 -6.23 17.66 0.44
C VAL A 323 -6.02 16.25 -0.08
N LEU A 324 -7.00 15.39 0.19
CA LEU A 324 -7.10 14.05 -0.39
C LEU A 324 -7.90 14.15 -1.69
N ARG A 325 -7.27 13.86 -2.82
CA ARG A 325 -7.91 13.87 -4.13
C ARG A 325 -8.64 12.57 -4.41
N ASP A 326 -9.72 12.65 -5.18
CA ASP A 326 -10.45 11.48 -5.68
C ASP A 326 -10.84 10.48 -4.58
N LEU A 327 -11.39 10.99 -3.47
CA LEU A 327 -11.90 10.15 -2.39
C LEU A 327 -13.23 9.52 -2.84
N ARG A 328 -13.25 8.20 -3.05
CA ARG A 328 -14.47 7.44 -3.37
C ARG A 328 -15.26 7.17 -2.10
N ILE A 329 -16.55 7.51 -2.08
CA ILE A 329 -17.46 7.18 -0.98
C ILE A 329 -17.86 5.71 -1.07
N GLU A 330 -17.40 4.91 -0.10
CA GLU A 330 -17.65 3.46 -0.06
C GLU A 330 -18.90 3.09 0.73
N ASP A 331 -19.14 3.83 1.81
CA ASP A 331 -20.27 3.55 2.70
C ASP A 331 -20.81 4.82 3.35
N THR A 332 -22.08 4.75 3.76
CA THR A 332 -22.76 5.81 4.51
C THR A 332 -23.51 5.18 5.65
N ARG A 333 -23.24 5.64 6.88
CA ARG A 333 -23.90 5.14 8.09
C ARG A 333 -24.33 6.33 8.94
N TYR A 334 -25.63 6.37 9.24
CA TYR A 334 -26.24 7.51 9.96
C TYR A 334 -25.96 8.83 9.22
N GLU A 335 -25.27 9.75 9.88
CA GLU A 335 -24.91 11.08 9.34
C GLU A 335 -23.45 11.19 8.88
N TYR A 336 -22.78 10.05 8.67
CA TYR A 336 -21.37 10.00 8.24
C TYR A 336 -21.23 9.25 6.95
N SER A 337 -20.34 9.76 6.10
CA SER A 337 -19.81 9.04 4.95
C SER A 337 -18.41 8.53 5.24
N TYR A 338 -18.08 7.37 4.68
CA TYR A 338 -16.79 6.72 4.77
C TYR A 338 -16.23 6.57 3.38
N GLY A 339 -15.11 7.23 3.13
CA GLY A 339 -14.45 7.21 1.83
C GLY A 339 -13.01 6.72 1.90
N LYS A 340 -12.48 6.33 0.75
CA LYS A 340 -11.08 5.99 0.55
C LYS A 340 -10.61 6.47 -0.80
N GLN A 341 -9.36 6.89 -0.88
CA GLN A 341 -8.72 7.07 -2.17
C GLN A 341 -8.55 5.70 -2.84
N LEU A 342 -8.69 5.66 -4.16
CA LEU A 342 -8.38 4.45 -4.93
C LEU A 342 -6.86 4.34 -5.04
N THR A 343 -6.23 3.67 -4.09
CA THR A 343 -4.79 3.45 -4.00
C THR A 343 -4.48 2.19 -3.19
N SER A 344 -3.25 1.73 -3.27
CA SER A 344 -2.75 0.67 -2.39
C SER A 344 -2.73 1.16 -0.94
N TYR A 345 -3.28 0.37 -0.02
CA TYR A 345 -3.31 0.69 1.42
C TYR A 345 -3.97 2.04 1.77
N ALA A 346 -5.10 2.33 1.14
CA ALA A 346 -5.87 3.54 1.38
C ALA A 346 -6.30 3.72 2.85
N ILE A 347 -6.22 4.96 3.33
CA ILE A 347 -6.69 5.33 4.68
C ILE A 347 -8.18 5.60 4.63
N THR A 348 -8.92 5.02 5.59
CA THR A 348 -10.34 5.34 5.77
C THR A 348 -10.49 6.80 6.20
N THR A 349 -11.29 7.54 5.46
CA THR A 349 -11.61 8.95 5.73
C THR A 349 -13.08 9.06 6.10
N VAL A 350 -13.36 9.74 7.21
CA VAL A 350 -14.72 9.92 7.76
C VAL A 350 -15.14 11.36 7.55
N LEU A 351 -16.26 11.53 6.87
CA LEU A 351 -16.88 12.84 6.61
C LEU A 351 -18.17 12.95 7.42
N PRO A 352 -18.39 14.01 8.24
CA PRO A 352 -19.56 14.16 9.09
C PRO A 352 -20.77 14.75 8.33
N LEU A 353 -21.05 14.19 7.16
CA LEU A 353 -22.22 14.50 6.32
C LEU A 353 -22.51 13.30 5.41
N VAL A 354 -23.71 13.28 4.85
CA VAL A 354 -24.16 12.22 3.95
C VAL A 354 -23.79 12.59 2.50
N LEU A 355 -23.01 11.74 1.86
CA LEU A 355 -22.67 11.82 0.43
C LEU A 355 -23.11 10.51 -0.25
N PRO A 356 -23.50 10.55 -1.53
CA PRO A 356 -23.90 9.36 -2.26
C PRO A 356 -22.76 8.33 -2.38
N LYS A 357 -23.11 7.05 -2.27
CA LYS A 357 -22.13 5.95 -2.48
C LYS A 357 -21.64 5.92 -3.91
N LYS A 358 -20.38 5.53 -4.08
CA LYS A 358 -19.65 5.47 -5.36
C LYS A 358 -19.32 6.82 -5.99
N GLU A 359 -19.76 7.93 -5.42
CA GLU A 359 -19.30 9.25 -5.86
C GLU A 359 -17.88 9.55 -5.38
N PHE A 360 -17.22 10.42 -6.13
CA PHE A 360 -15.88 10.92 -5.82
C PHE A 360 -15.96 12.35 -5.32
N THR A 361 -15.15 12.66 -4.34
CA THR A 361 -14.98 14.02 -3.82
C THR A 361 -13.55 14.24 -3.40
N ASP A 362 -13.06 15.47 -3.57
CA ASP A 362 -11.86 15.89 -2.85
C ASP A 362 -12.23 16.16 -1.40
N ALA A 363 -11.31 15.93 -0.47
CA ALA A 363 -11.57 16.14 0.94
C ALA A 363 -10.36 16.75 1.65
N VAL A 364 -10.59 17.76 2.49
CA VAL A 364 -9.56 18.38 3.31
C VAL A 364 -9.53 17.75 4.70
N VAL A 365 -8.36 17.32 5.16
CA VAL A 365 -8.15 16.71 6.48
C VAL A 365 -8.39 17.73 7.58
N THR A 366 -9.33 17.41 8.47
CA THR A 366 -9.71 18.25 9.63
C THR A 366 -9.33 17.61 10.97
N GLY A 367 -8.87 16.36 10.98
CA GLY A 367 -8.46 15.69 12.21
C GLY A 367 -8.01 14.26 11.98
N HIS A 368 -7.48 13.66 13.04
CA HIS A 368 -6.95 12.30 13.05
C HIS A 368 -7.69 11.48 14.10
N ARG A 369 -8.03 10.25 13.75
CA ARG A 369 -8.47 9.20 14.67
C ARG A 369 -7.34 8.17 14.80
N GLU A 370 -7.54 7.17 15.61
CA GLU A 370 -6.53 6.11 15.83
C GLU A 370 -5.98 5.53 14.49
N ARG A 371 -6.85 5.23 13.52
CA ARG A 371 -6.47 4.62 12.23
C ARG A 371 -7.25 5.17 11.03
N SER A 372 -7.80 6.36 11.15
CA SER A 372 -8.58 7.01 10.09
C SER A 372 -8.45 8.53 10.19
N LEU A 373 -8.83 9.21 9.14
CA LEU A 373 -8.85 10.66 9.07
C LEU A 373 -10.27 11.17 9.25
N ASN A 374 -10.43 12.35 9.86
CA ASN A 374 -11.62 13.16 9.71
C ASN A 374 -11.36 14.16 8.58
N ALA A 375 -12.33 14.38 7.72
CA ALA A 375 -12.22 15.34 6.62
C ALA A 375 -13.57 15.99 6.29
N LEU A 376 -13.51 17.04 5.50
CA LEU A 376 -14.65 17.68 4.88
C LEU A 376 -14.45 17.73 3.37
N PRO A 377 -15.53 17.73 2.56
CA PRO A 377 -15.41 17.96 1.11
C PRO A 377 -14.65 19.26 0.82
N ALA A 378 -13.82 19.25 -0.20
CA ALA A 378 -13.06 20.41 -0.65
C ALA A 378 -13.58 20.86 -2.03
N PRO A 379 -13.88 22.16 -2.21
CA PRO A 379 -13.80 23.25 -1.22
C PRO A 379 -14.83 23.08 -0.09
N VAL A 380 -14.49 23.62 1.09
CA VAL A 380 -15.37 23.58 2.28
C VAL A 380 -16.41 24.70 2.15
N HIS A 381 -17.58 24.39 1.62
CA HIS A 381 -18.66 25.35 1.43
C HIS A 381 -19.36 25.69 2.74
N ILE A 382 -18.82 26.69 3.46
CA ILE A 382 -19.27 26.99 4.83
C ILE A 382 -20.77 27.34 4.91
N ASN A 383 -21.36 27.94 3.88
CA ASN A 383 -22.76 28.32 3.87
C ASN A 383 -23.74 27.12 3.77
N SER A 384 -23.26 25.95 3.26
CA SER A 384 -24.11 24.77 3.04
C SER A 384 -23.85 23.60 3.99
N LEU A 385 -22.73 23.60 4.70
CA LEU A 385 -22.39 22.48 5.60
C LEU A 385 -23.40 22.35 6.75
N PRO A 386 -23.78 21.11 7.13
CA PRO A 386 -24.60 20.86 8.32
C PRO A 386 -23.83 21.22 9.61
N LEU A 387 -24.56 21.51 10.69
CA LEU A 387 -24.00 21.91 12.00
C LEU A 387 -22.85 21.00 12.45
N LYS A 388 -23.04 19.69 12.33
CA LYS A 388 -22.06 18.67 12.73
C LYS A 388 -20.75 18.76 11.92
N ALA A 389 -20.85 19.06 10.64
CA ALA A 389 -19.69 19.25 9.78
C ALA A 389 -18.96 20.54 10.15
N VAL A 390 -19.67 21.63 10.39
CA VAL A 390 -19.05 22.89 10.88
C VAL A 390 -18.37 22.69 12.23
N ALA A 391 -19.00 21.98 13.15
CA ALA A 391 -18.43 21.69 14.47
C ALA A 391 -17.20 20.75 14.44
N SER A 392 -16.96 20.05 13.31
CA SER A 392 -15.78 19.19 13.11
C SER A 392 -14.56 19.95 12.59
N ILE A 393 -14.72 21.22 12.24
CA ILE A 393 -13.60 22.05 11.78
C ILE A 393 -12.68 22.37 12.98
N PRO A 394 -11.37 22.14 12.87
CA PRO A 394 -10.42 22.48 13.94
C PRO A 394 -10.51 23.95 14.35
N GLY A 395 -10.65 24.17 15.66
CA GLY A 395 -10.88 25.50 16.25
C GLY A 395 -12.35 25.93 16.33
N ILE A 396 -13.29 25.12 15.78
CA ILE A 396 -14.73 25.39 15.86
C ILE A 396 -15.39 24.33 16.75
N GLY A 397 -15.75 24.71 17.97
CA GLY A 397 -16.56 23.87 18.86
C GLY A 397 -18.06 24.04 18.58
N LYS A 398 -18.89 23.21 19.21
CA LYS A 398 -20.36 23.17 19.01
C LYS A 398 -21.03 24.55 19.13
N GLY A 399 -20.74 25.31 20.19
CA GLY A 399 -21.35 26.62 20.40
C GLY A 399 -20.93 27.67 19.35
N LEU A 400 -19.70 27.57 18.82
CA LEU A 400 -19.25 28.44 17.73
C LEU A 400 -19.88 28.03 16.41
N ALA A 401 -20.02 26.73 16.16
CA ALA A 401 -20.71 26.20 15.00
C ALA A 401 -22.19 26.66 14.95
N GLU A 402 -22.90 26.66 16.09
CA GLU A 402 -24.27 27.18 16.19
C GLU A 402 -24.34 28.68 15.80
N LYS A 403 -23.39 29.50 16.27
CA LYS A 403 -23.29 30.91 15.88
C LYS A 403 -23.05 31.08 14.38
N ILE A 404 -22.15 30.26 13.81
CA ILE A 404 -21.89 30.28 12.35
C ILE A 404 -23.15 29.93 11.56
N ILE A 405 -23.89 28.89 11.97
CA ILE A 405 -25.14 28.50 11.28
C ILE A 405 -26.18 29.64 11.32
N LEU A 406 -26.31 30.31 12.46
CA LEU A 406 -27.27 31.42 12.60
C LEU A 406 -26.89 32.67 11.83
N ALA A 407 -25.60 32.89 11.59
CA ALA A 407 -25.09 34.07 10.88
C ALA A 407 -25.05 33.91 9.35
N ARG A 408 -25.35 32.74 8.81
CA ARG A 408 -25.40 32.48 7.37
C ARG A 408 -26.51 33.27 6.66
N PRO A 409 -26.35 33.60 5.36
CA PRO A 409 -25.21 33.31 4.51
C PRO A 409 -24.09 34.35 4.66
N PHE A 410 -22.83 33.88 4.64
CA PHE A 410 -21.65 34.75 4.54
C PHE A 410 -21.42 35.16 3.09
N ARG A 411 -21.02 36.40 2.88
CA ARG A 411 -20.67 36.96 1.57
C ARG A 411 -19.15 37.05 1.37
N GLU A 412 -18.41 37.18 2.48
CA GLU A 412 -16.97 37.30 2.50
C GLU A 412 -16.38 36.42 3.61
N ILE A 413 -15.17 35.89 3.40
CA ILE A 413 -14.47 35.08 4.40
C ILE A 413 -14.17 35.86 5.69
N SER A 414 -13.95 37.17 5.58
CA SER A 414 -13.75 38.07 6.72
C SER A 414 -14.91 38.07 7.72
N GLU A 415 -16.16 37.88 7.26
CA GLU A 415 -17.33 37.77 8.12
C GLU A 415 -17.25 36.48 8.97
N LEU A 416 -16.85 35.36 8.35
CA LEU A 416 -16.64 34.10 9.07
C LEU A 416 -15.51 34.24 10.09
N GLU A 417 -14.40 34.91 9.73
CA GLU A 417 -13.26 35.11 10.61
C GLU A 417 -13.58 35.97 11.84
N SER A 418 -14.46 36.96 11.67
CA SER A 418 -14.90 37.79 12.79
C SER A 418 -15.68 36.97 13.83
N ILE A 419 -16.42 35.96 13.40
CA ILE A 419 -17.18 35.05 14.27
C ILE A 419 -16.30 33.92 14.81
N ALA A 420 -15.40 33.39 13.97
CA ALA A 420 -14.55 32.23 14.25
C ALA A 420 -13.05 32.52 14.10
N PRO A 421 -12.47 33.41 14.94
CA PRO A 421 -11.04 33.72 14.87
C PRO A 421 -10.14 32.54 15.24
N SER A 422 -10.69 31.50 15.84
CA SER A 422 -10.01 30.24 16.18
C SER A 422 -9.99 29.21 15.05
N LEU A 423 -10.57 29.52 13.88
CA LEU A 423 -10.57 28.64 12.72
C LEU A 423 -9.11 28.33 12.31
N HIS A 424 -8.80 27.03 12.19
CA HIS A 424 -7.45 26.59 11.88
C HIS A 424 -6.97 27.11 10.51
N PRO A 425 -5.83 27.82 10.41
CA PRO A 425 -5.41 28.51 9.18
C PRO A 425 -5.35 27.61 7.96
N LYS A 426 -4.81 26.39 8.11
CA LYS A 426 -4.69 25.42 7.01
C LYS A 426 -6.03 24.87 6.48
N VAL A 427 -7.07 24.84 7.31
CA VAL A 427 -8.42 24.45 6.87
C VAL A 427 -9.12 25.66 6.26
N ARG A 428 -8.89 26.86 6.82
CA ARG A 428 -9.38 28.12 6.30
C ARG A 428 -9.00 28.34 4.81
N GLU A 429 -7.77 27.99 4.42
CA GLU A 429 -7.29 28.08 3.04
C GLU A 429 -8.20 27.35 2.03
N HIS A 430 -9.01 26.42 2.49
CA HIS A 430 -9.94 25.62 1.69
C HIS A 430 -11.41 26.00 1.87
N CYS A 431 -11.73 26.99 2.73
CA CYS A 431 -13.09 27.45 2.93
C CYS A 431 -13.57 28.26 1.72
N GLY A 432 -14.72 27.86 1.18
CA GLY A 432 -15.52 28.61 0.21
C GLY A 432 -16.85 29.07 0.84
N LEU A 433 -17.51 29.97 0.18
CA LEU A 433 -18.80 30.52 0.61
C LEU A 433 -19.98 29.84 -0.06
#